data_e74270d3baa5fff682704b4e6341edf4
#
_entry.id   e74270d3baa5fff682704b4e6341edf4
#
_cell.length_a   1.000
_cell.length_b   1.000
_cell.length_c   1.000
_cell.angle_alpha   90.00
_cell.angle_beta   90.00
_cell.angle_gamma   90.00
#
_symmetry.space_group_name_H-M   'P 1'
#
loop_
_entity.id
_entity.type
_entity.pdbx_description
1 polymer ?
#
loop_
_entity_poly.entity_id
_entity_poly.type
_entity_poly.pdbx_seq_one_letter_code
_entity_poly.pdbx_strand_id
1 'polypeptide(L)'
;MGIYRIFFVGIILTGIFMANSSFLKQVDAEDGAINQDTMVVVLERHYLDGDKSEEIIIENLSASEIQEKYADWVLVHVDGNRIVFKKYVDDISPLLKSNGFFGVTDDGTLSIFNGKPDVNNVIHSFFQIDMGKLETKTQKELVKGIPVRTKEDFLHVLEAFKPYSVTVEE
;
A
#
# COMPACT_ATOMS: atom_id res chain seq x y z
N MET A 1 24.71 -11.01 -17.33
CA MET A 1 23.25 -10.83 -17.22
C MET A 1 22.99 -10.16 -15.88
N GLY A 2 22.82 -8.85 -15.87
CA GLY A 2 22.62 -8.06 -14.66
C GLY A 2 21.16 -7.69 -14.50
N ILE A 3 20.53 -8.15 -13.42
CA ILE A 3 19.16 -7.77 -13.06
C ILE A 3 19.27 -6.49 -12.23
N TYR A 4 18.83 -5.35 -12.78
CA TYR A 4 18.76 -4.11 -12.04
C TYR A 4 17.38 -4.02 -11.37
N ARG A 5 17.35 -4.09 -10.04
CA ARG A 5 16.16 -3.84 -9.21
C ARG A 5 16.18 -2.38 -8.80
N ILE A 6 15.21 -1.61 -9.28
CA ILE A 6 15.02 -0.21 -8.86
C ILE A 6 13.78 -0.17 -7.97
N PHE A 7 13.99 0.17 -6.69
CA PHE A 7 12.90 0.42 -5.75
C PHE A 7 12.53 1.90 -5.83
N PHE A 8 11.32 2.20 -6.27
CA PHE A 8 10.75 3.55 -6.19
C PHE A 8 9.73 3.60 -5.05
N VAL A 9 10.07 4.38 -4.02
CA VAL A 9 9.09 4.85 -3.03
C VAL A 9 8.47 6.12 -3.61
N GLY A 10 7.21 6.06 -3.98
CA GLY A 10 6.50 7.19 -4.57
C GLY A 10 6.20 8.26 -3.53
N ILE A 11 6.93 9.38 -3.57
CA ILE A 11 6.55 10.62 -2.87
C ILE A 11 5.83 11.49 -3.90
N ILE A 12 4.53 11.70 -3.72
CA ILE A 12 3.76 12.69 -4.48
C ILE A 12 4.06 14.08 -3.88
N LEU A 13 4.92 14.84 -4.53
CA LEU A 13 5.12 16.26 -4.25
C LEU A 13 4.38 17.08 -5.32
N THR A 14 3.26 17.70 -4.96
CA THR A 14 2.62 18.75 -5.77
C THR A 14 3.41 20.03 -5.59
N GLY A 15 4.30 20.32 -6.54
CA GLY A 15 5.06 21.57 -6.61
C GLY A 15 4.61 22.42 -7.79
N ILE A 16 4.22 23.64 -7.50
CA ILE A 16 3.81 24.70 -8.42
C ILE A 16 4.96 25.03 -9.38
N PHE A 17 4.69 24.93 -10.68
CA PHE A 17 5.63 25.24 -11.76
C PHE A 17 5.57 26.75 -12.06
N MET A 18 6.57 27.52 -11.64
CA MET A 18 6.87 28.85 -12.17
C MET A 18 7.89 28.70 -13.29
N ALA A 19 7.46 29.12 -14.48
CA ALA A 19 8.27 29.13 -15.68
C ALA A 19 9.47 30.09 -15.54
N ASN A 20 10.67 29.58 -15.70
CA ASN A 20 11.83 30.37 -16.10
C ASN A 20 12.46 29.69 -17.31
N SER A 21 12.20 30.28 -18.48
CA SER A 21 12.83 29.97 -19.73
C SER A 21 14.28 30.41 -19.70
N SER A 22 15.21 29.47 -19.80
CA SER A 22 16.57 29.60 -20.34
C SER A 22 17.56 28.71 -19.61
N PHE A 23 17.53 27.43 -19.88
CA PHE A 23 18.73 26.57 -19.85
C PHE A 23 18.38 25.18 -20.44
N LEU A 24 18.02 25.15 -21.71
CA LEU A 24 18.07 23.89 -22.46
C LEU A 24 19.55 23.64 -22.81
N LYS A 25 20.28 23.07 -21.86
CA LYS A 25 21.48 22.34 -22.21
C LYS A 25 21.01 21.03 -22.83
N GLN A 26 21.20 20.91 -24.11
CA GLN A 26 20.99 19.71 -24.90
C GLN A 26 21.78 18.57 -24.21
N VAL A 27 21.07 17.76 -23.43
CA VAL A 27 21.54 16.44 -23.07
C VAL A 27 21.25 15.63 -24.33
N ASP A 28 22.33 15.26 -25.04
CA ASP A 28 22.24 14.27 -26.09
C ASP A 28 21.59 13.04 -25.42
N ALA A 29 20.32 12.84 -25.73
CA ALA A 29 19.65 11.57 -25.44
C ALA A 29 20.40 10.57 -26.33
N GLU A 30 21.29 9.80 -25.74
CA GLU A 30 21.58 8.49 -26.31
C GLU A 30 20.24 7.81 -26.45
N ASP A 31 19.80 7.74 -27.67
CA ASP A 31 18.62 7.03 -28.13
C ASP A 31 18.88 5.56 -27.84
N GLY A 32 18.73 5.18 -26.58
CA GLY A 32 18.66 3.79 -26.16
C GLY A 32 17.40 3.24 -26.80
N ALA A 33 17.53 2.75 -28.02
CA ALA A 33 16.49 2.01 -28.71
C ALA A 33 15.93 0.99 -27.72
N ILE A 34 14.75 1.27 -27.17
CA ILE A 34 13.99 0.28 -26.40
C ILE A 34 13.75 -0.84 -27.41
N ASN A 35 14.53 -1.93 -27.26
CA ASN A 35 14.35 -3.12 -28.07
C ASN A 35 12.87 -3.47 -28.02
N GLN A 36 12.25 -3.75 -29.16
CA GLN A 36 10.82 -4.08 -29.27
C GLN A 36 10.43 -5.33 -28.42
N ASP A 37 11.40 -6.01 -27.84
CA ASP A 37 11.26 -7.20 -27.00
C ASP A 37 11.31 -6.89 -25.50
N THR A 38 11.44 -5.60 -25.09
CA THR A 38 11.53 -5.24 -23.66
C THR A 38 10.12 -5.04 -23.09
N MET A 39 9.77 -5.86 -22.10
CA MET A 39 8.49 -5.79 -21.40
C MET A 39 8.65 -5.13 -20.03
N VAL A 40 7.68 -4.32 -19.67
CA VAL A 40 7.53 -3.71 -18.34
C VAL A 40 6.53 -4.53 -17.54
N VAL A 41 6.99 -5.22 -16.52
CA VAL A 41 6.15 -6.03 -15.64
C VAL A 41 5.90 -5.26 -14.36
N VAL A 42 4.62 -5.09 -14.00
CA VAL A 42 4.17 -4.47 -12.75
C VAL A 42 3.58 -5.56 -11.86
N LEU A 43 4.15 -5.72 -10.68
CA LEU A 43 3.70 -6.68 -9.67
C LEU A 43 3.02 -5.94 -8.52
N GLU A 44 1.69 -6.03 -8.46
CA GLU A 44 0.88 -5.44 -7.38
C GLU A 44 0.63 -6.46 -6.27
N ARG A 45 1.04 -6.15 -5.04
CA ARG A 45 0.70 -6.94 -3.84
C ARG A 45 -0.37 -6.20 -3.05
N HIS A 46 -1.46 -6.90 -2.75
CA HIS A 46 -2.56 -6.41 -1.94
C HIS A 46 -2.54 -7.10 -0.59
N TYR A 47 -2.46 -6.34 0.49
CA TYR A 47 -2.33 -6.83 1.86
C TYR A 47 -3.67 -6.83 2.61
N LEU A 48 -3.74 -7.53 3.75
CA LEU A 48 -4.95 -7.65 4.59
C LEU A 48 -5.42 -6.31 5.17
N ASP A 49 -4.51 -5.39 5.42
CA ASP A 49 -4.78 -4.05 5.94
C ASP A 49 -5.26 -3.05 4.86
N GLY A 50 -5.47 -3.53 3.64
CA GLY A 50 -5.93 -2.74 2.51
C GLY A 50 -4.83 -1.97 1.78
N ASP A 51 -3.59 -1.99 2.30
CA ASP A 51 -2.44 -1.38 1.65
C ASP A 51 -2.00 -2.15 0.40
N LYS A 52 -1.26 -1.48 -0.46
CA LYS A 52 -0.74 -2.04 -1.71
C LYS A 52 0.72 -1.67 -1.89
N SER A 53 1.48 -2.60 -2.46
CA SER A 53 2.83 -2.31 -2.95
C SER A 53 2.96 -2.68 -4.41
N GLU A 54 3.72 -1.88 -5.16
CA GLU A 54 4.03 -2.12 -6.56
C GLU A 54 5.54 -2.31 -6.72
N GLU A 55 5.91 -3.27 -7.56
CA GLU A 55 7.28 -3.51 -8.00
C GLU A 55 7.29 -3.48 -9.53
N ILE A 56 8.13 -2.63 -10.12
CA ILE A 56 8.27 -2.51 -11.57
C ILE A 56 9.57 -3.22 -11.99
N ILE A 57 9.45 -4.16 -12.91
CA ILE A 57 10.56 -4.97 -13.42
C ILE A 57 10.62 -4.81 -14.94
N ILE A 58 11.81 -4.62 -15.46
CA ILE A 58 12.05 -4.62 -16.91
C ILE A 58 12.60 -5.99 -17.30
N GLU A 59 11.89 -6.67 -18.19
CA GLU A 59 12.21 -8.04 -18.64
C GLU A 59 12.45 -8.06 -20.17
N ASN A 60 13.46 -8.81 -20.58
CA ASN A 60 13.72 -9.11 -21.99
C ASN A 60 13.17 -10.52 -22.34
N LEU A 61 11.89 -10.70 -22.04
CA LEU A 61 11.16 -11.94 -22.25
C LEU A 61 9.90 -11.63 -23.06
N SER A 62 9.42 -12.59 -23.82
CA SER A 62 8.13 -12.49 -24.50
C SER A 62 6.98 -12.47 -23.49
N ALA A 63 5.82 -11.99 -23.91
CA ALA A 63 4.64 -11.97 -23.06
C ALA A 63 4.23 -13.35 -22.55
N SER A 64 4.44 -14.42 -23.34
CA SER A 64 4.17 -15.81 -22.96
C SER A 64 5.11 -16.31 -21.87
N GLU A 65 6.41 -16.03 -21.99
CA GLU A 65 7.41 -16.40 -20.97
C GLU A 65 7.17 -15.64 -19.66
N ILE A 66 6.74 -14.38 -19.73
CA ILE A 66 6.37 -13.59 -18.55
C ILE A 66 5.15 -14.20 -17.87
N GLN A 67 4.10 -14.56 -18.61
CA GLN A 67 2.91 -15.21 -18.04
C GLN A 67 3.24 -16.56 -17.39
N GLU A 68 4.15 -17.34 -17.95
CA GLU A 68 4.64 -18.58 -17.34
C GLU A 68 5.44 -18.30 -16.06
N LYS A 69 6.34 -17.32 -16.09
CA LYS A 69 7.16 -16.91 -14.94
C LYS A 69 6.33 -16.45 -13.74
N TYR A 70 5.20 -15.78 -13.99
CA TYR A 70 4.30 -15.26 -12.97
C TYR A 70 2.96 -16.02 -12.92
N ALA A 71 2.97 -17.32 -13.23
CA ALA A 71 1.77 -18.17 -13.27
C ALA A 71 1.00 -18.25 -11.94
N ASP A 72 1.66 -18.00 -10.79
CA ASP A 72 1.03 -17.92 -9.46
C ASP A 72 0.47 -16.53 -9.11
N TRP A 73 0.51 -15.59 -10.06
CA TRP A 73 -0.08 -14.25 -9.98
C TRP A 73 -1.32 -14.15 -10.87
N VAL A 74 -2.23 -13.26 -10.50
CA VAL A 74 -3.41 -12.95 -11.33
C VAL A 74 -3.03 -11.90 -12.37
N LEU A 75 -3.15 -12.23 -13.66
CA LEU A 75 -3.01 -11.26 -14.75
C LEU A 75 -4.16 -10.25 -14.67
N VAL A 76 -3.86 -8.97 -14.54
CA VAL A 76 -4.85 -7.88 -14.45
C VAL A 76 -5.03 -7.19 -15.79
N HIS A 77 -3.90 -6.85 -16.45
CA HIS A 77 -3.93 -6.01 -17.64
C HIS A 77 -2.70 -6.23 -18.50
N VAL A 78 -2.88 -6.13 -19.83
CA VAL A 78 -1.80 -6.09 -20.83
C VAL A 78 -2.06 -4.90 -21.73
N ASP A 79 -1.08 -4.02 -21.85
CA ASP A 79 -1.13 -2.86 -22.73
C ASP A 79 0.23 -2.66 -23.41
N GLY A 80 0.29 -2.95 -24.73
CA GLY A 80 1.53 -2.92 -25.48
C GLY A 80 2.62 -3.77 -24.84
N ASN A 81 3.68 -3.14 -24.39
CA ASN A 81 4.80 -3.79 -23.71
C ASN A 81 4.69 -3.78 -22.16
N ARG A 82 3.54 -3.42 -21.60
CA ARG A 82 3.30 -3.41 -20.16
C ARG A 82 2.34 -4.53 -19.76
N ILE A 83 2.74 -5.33 -18.77
CA ILE A 83 1.92 -6.38 -18.16
C ILE A 83 1.80 -6.11 -16.67
N VAL A 84 0.57 -6.15 -16.16
CA VAL A 84 0.26 -5.94 -14.73
C VAL A 84 -0.26 -7.25 -14.14
N PHE A 85 0.39 -7.70 -13.08
CA PHE A 85 -0.03 -8.84 -12.27
C PHE A 85 -0.40 -8.41 -10.86
N LYS A 86 -1.34 -9.12 -10.26
CA LYS A 86 -1.79 -8.91 -8.90
C LYS A 86 -1.66 -10.18 -8.06
N LYS A 87 -1.27 -10.04 -6.81
CA LYS A 87 -1.25 -11.11 -5.81
C LYS A 87 -1.83 -10.62 -4.49
N TYR A 88 -2.72 -11.39 -3.90
CA TYR A 88 -3.17 -11.16 -2.53
C TYR A 88 -2.17 -11.81 -1.58
N VAL A 89 -1.67 -11.02 -0.64
CA VAL A 89 -0.72 -11.46 0.39
C VAL A 89 -1.50 -11.67 1.68
N ASP A 90 -1.48 -12.89 2.19
CA ASP A 90 -2.12 -13.25 3.46
C ASP A 90 -1.30 -12.78 4.67
N ASP A 91 -1.02 -11.46 4.69
CA ASP A 91 -0.25 -10.78 5.71
C ASP A 91 -0.57 -9.28 5.69
N ILE A 92 -0.16 -8.54 6.71
CA ILE A 92 -0.23 -7.08 6.77
C ILE A 92 0.95 -6.44 6.02
N SER A 93 0.77 -5.20 5.58
CA SER A 93 1.77 -4.49 4.81
C SER A 93 3.08 -4.25 5.58
N PRO A 94 4.23 -4.11 4.87
CA PRO A 94 5.49 -3.72 5.50
C PRO A 94 5.41 -2.38 6.24
N LEU A 95 4.60 -1.45 5.74
CA LEU A 95 4.35 -0.16 6.37
C LEU A 95 3.69 -0.36 7.74
N LEU A 96 2.62 -1.15 7.80
CA LEU A 96 1.91 -1.43 9.04
C LEU A 96 2.79 -2.16 10.04
N LYS A 97 3.57 -3.15 9.61
CA LYS A 97 4.53 -3.87 10.47
C LYS A 97 5.56 -2.95 11.10
N SER A 98 6.05 -1.97 10.36
CA SER A 98 7.11 -1.08 10.83
C SER A 98 6.58 0.01 11.76
N ASN A 99 5.42 0.59 11.47
CA ASN A 99 4.95 1.81 12.13
C ASN A 99 3.43 1.84 12.40
N GLY A 100 2.73 0.69 12.31
CA GLY A 100 1.29 0.63 12.46
C GLY A 100 0.80 0.69 13.90
N PHE A 101 -0.33 1.38 14.09
CA PHE A 101 -1.09 1.41 15.34
C PHE A 101 -2.58 1.34 15.06
N PHE A 102 -3.33 0.57 15.84
CA PHE A 102 -4.76 0.75 15.95
C PHE A 102 -5.10 1.89 16.90
N GLY A 103 -6.16 2.61 16.59
CA GLY A 103 -6.71 3.65 17.42
C GLY A 103 -8.13 4.00 16.99
N VAL A 104 -8.66 5.08 17.53
CA VAL A 104 -9.97 5.62 17.15
C VAL A 104 -9.80 7.03 16.63
N THR A 105 -10.58 7.35 15.61
CA THR A 105 -10.78 8.71 15.11
C THR A 105 -11.74 9.48 16.04
N ASP A 106 -11.84 10.80 15.87
CA ASP A 106 -12.68 11.67 16.73
C ASP A 106 -14.17 11.28 16.70
N ASP A 107 -14.64 10.67 15.60
CA ASP A 107 -16.01 10.15 15.47
C ASP A 107 -16.19 8.72 16.04
N GLY A 108 -15.15 8.15 16.67
CA GLY A 108 -15.20 6.82 17.27
C GLY A 108 -14.98 5.67 16.30
N THR A 109 -14.46 5.91 15.09
CA THR A 109 -14.19 4.84 14.13
C THR A 109 -12.85 4.16 14.42
N LEU A 110 -12.85 2.81 14.60
CA LEU A 110 -11.64 2.02 14.71
C LEU A 110 -10.85 2.12 13.40
N SER A 111 -9.62 2.56 13.50
CA SER A 111 -8.77 2.81 12.35
C SER A 111 -7.32 2.38 12.61
N ILE A 112 -6.57 2.17 11.54
CA ILE A 112 -5.11 2.01 11.61
C ILE A 112 -4.43 3.30 11.14
N PHE A 113 -3.32 3.60 11.79
CA PHE A 113 -2.56 4.82 11.65
C PHE A 113 -1.10 4.52 11.33
N ASN A 114 -0.47 5.37 10.53
CA ASN A 114 0.97 5.37 10.33
C ASN A 114 1.66 6.15 11.47
N GLY A 115 2.06 5.46 12.52
CA GLY A 115 2.48 6.04 13.78
C GLY A 115 1.35 6.16 14.80
N LYS A 116 1.53 6.94 15.86
CA LYS A 116 0.49 7.17 16.87
C LYS A 116 -0.72 7.83 16.26
N PRO A 117 -1.95 7.51 16.76
CA PRO A 117 -3.18 8.08 16.23
C PRO A 117 -3.15 9.61 16.13
N ASP A 118 -3.43 10.11 14.93
CA ASP A 118 -3.58 11.51 14.57
C ASP A 118 -4.45 11.60 13.31
N VAL A 119 -5.27 12.64 13.19
CA VAL A 119 -6.23 12.81 12.08
C VAL A 119 -5.58 12.80 10.69
N ASN A 120 -4.29 13.15 10.61
CA ASN A 120 -3.56 13.28 9.36
C ASN A 120 -2.84 12.00 8.93
N ASN A 121 -2.82 10.94 9.76
CA ASN A 121 -2.05 9.73 9.49
C ASN A 121 -2.87 8.43 9.47
N VAL A 122 -4.18 8.53 9.28
CA VAL A 122 -5.07 7.38 9.07
C VAL A 122 -4.68 6.66 7.78
N ILE A 123 -4.41 5.35 7.87
CA ILE A 123 -4.16 4.47 6.73
C ILE A 123 -5.48 3.87 6.22
N HIS A 124 -6.25 3.29 7.16
CA HIS A 124 -7.51 2.61 6.84
C HIS A 124 -8.46 2.65 8.03
N SER A 125 -9.77 2.73 7.74
CA SER A 125 -10.83 2.74 8.75
C SER A 125 -11.71 1.50 8.58
N PHE A 126 -12.20 0.94 9.70
CA PHE A 126 -12.98 -0.30 9.71
C PHE A 126 -14.45 -0.06 10.06
N PHE A 127 -14.74 0.11 11.33
CA PHE A 127 -16.12 0.27 11.84
C PHE A 127 -16.13 1.20 13.05
N GLN A 128 -17.28 1.82 13.26
CA GLN A 128 -17.50 2.67 14.42
C GLN A 128 -17.69 1.84 15.69
N ILE A 129 -17.08 2.28 16.80
CA ILE A 129 -17.14 1.63 18.11
C ILE A 129 -18.00 2.44 19.07
N ASP A 130 -18.87 1.76 19.81
CA ASP A 130 -19.49 2.33 20.99
C ASP A 130 -18.47 2.41 22.15
N MET A 131 -17.78 3.54 22.21
CA MET A 131 -16.76 3.77 23.23
C MET A 131 -17.31 3.69 24.65
N GLY A 132 -18.62 3.97 24.84
CA GLY A 132 -19.27 3.91 26.16
C GLY A 132 -19.39 2.50 26.72
N LYS A 133 -19.33 1.48 25.88
CA LYS A 133 -19.35 0.06 26.30
C LYS A 133 -17.97 -0.49 26.66
N LEU A 134 -16.89 0.25 26.38
CA LEU A 134 -15.54 -0.15 26.69
C LEU A 134 -15.16 0.23 28.13
N GLU A 135 -14.35 -0.60 28.77
CA GLU A 135 -13.70 -0.23 30.04
C GLU A 135 -12.79 0.98 29.84
N THR A 136 -12.71 1.85 30.85
CA THR A 136 -11.90 3.09 30.81
C THR A 136 -10.43 2.83 30.42
N LYS A 137 -9.87 1.69 30.83
CA LYS A 137 -8.50 1.30 30.47
C LYS A 137 -8.39 1.07 28.96
N THR A 138 -9.30 0.30 28.39
CA THR A 138 -9.34 -0.03 26.95
C THR A 138 -9.56 1.22 26.09
N GLN A 139 -10.44 2.14 26.54
CA GLN A 139 -10.63 3.44 25.87
C GLN A 139 -9.30 4.21 25.79
N LYS A 140 -8.55 4.29 26.92
CA LYS A 140 -7.25 4.98 26.96
C LYS A 140 -6.20 4.30 26.08
N GLU A 141 -6.20 2.99 25.99
CA GLU A 141 -5.29 2.23 25.13
C GLU A 141 -5.56 2.54 23.65
N LEU A 142 -6.83 2.55 23.22
CA LEU A 142 -7.20 2.92 21.85
C LEU A 142 -6.82 4.35 21.51
N VAL A 143 -7.10 5.30 22.39
CA VAL A 143 -6.72 6.73 22.17
C VAL A 143 -5.20 6.89 22.10
N LYS A 144 -4.43 6.14 22.92
CA LYS A 144 -2.97 6.17 22.90
C LYS A 144 -2.38 5.48 21.66
N GLY A 145 -3.12 4.54 21.09
CA GLY A 145 -2.71 3.66 20.01
C GLY A 145 -2.15 2.32 20.48
N ILE A 146 -2.71 1.25 19.93
CA ILE A 146 -2.28 -0.15 20.16
C ILE A 146 -1.33 -0.52 19.01
N PRO A 147 -0.04 -0.79 19.26
CA PRO A 147 0.91 -1.11 18.20
C PRO A 147 0.55 -2.44 17.53
N VAL A 148 0.72 -2.50 16.20
CA VAL A 148 0.50 -3.70 15.38
C VAL A 148 1.80 -4.02 14.66
N ARG A 149 2.28 -5.25 14.83
CA ARG A 149 3.54 -5.69 14.23
C ARG A 149 3.41 -6.97 13.43
N THR A 150 2.37 -7.75 13.71
CA THR A 150 2.11 -9.04 13.08
C THR A 150 0.68 -9.11 12.55
N LYS A 151 0.43 -10.06 11.65
CA LYS A 151 -0.92 -10.40 11.19
C LYS A 151 -1.81 -10.81 12.37
N GLU A 152 -1.26 -11.55 13.32
CA GLU A 152 -1.97 -12.04 14.51
C GLU A 152 -2.42 -10.86 15.38
N ASP A 153 -1.55 -9.87 15.64
CA ASP A 153 -1.92 -8.65 16.35
C ASP A 153 -3.08 -7.93 15.64
N PHE A 154 -2.98 -7.81 14.30
CA PHE A 154 -4.00 -7.15 13.48
C PHE A 154 -5.37 -7.83 13.60
N LEU A 155 -5.42 -9.14 13.41
CA LEU A 155 -6.66 -9.91 13.50
C LEU A 155 -7.22 -9.90 14.92
N HIS A 156 -6.35 -10.06 15.94
CA HIS A 156 -6.75 -10.05 17.35
C HIS A 156 -7.43 -8.73 17.72
N VAL A 157 -6.90 -7.59 17.33
CA VAL A 157 -7.52 -6.29 17.61
C VAL A 157 -8.88 -6.16 16.92
N LEU A 158 -8.98 -6.52 15.63
CA LEU A 158 -10.26 -6.47 14.91
C LEU A 158 -11.33 -7.35 15.58
N GLU A 159 -10.97 -8.58 15.97
CA GLU A 159 -11.88 -9.50 16.65
C GLU A 159 -12.28 -9.01 18.03
N ALA A 160 -11.34 -8.47 18.82
CA ALA A 160 -11.60 -7.97 20.16
C ALA A 160 -12.57 -6.79 20.20
N PHE A 161 -12.53 -5.93 19.18
CA PHE A 161 -13.40 -4.74 19.12
C PHE A 161 -14.67 -4.93 18.30
N LYS A 162 -14.78 -5.98 17.50
CA LYS A 162 -15.98 -6.28 16.71
C LYS A 162 -17.29 -6.34 17.54
N PRO A 163 -17.33 -6.90 18.77
CA PRO A 163 -18.55 -6.92 19.59
C PRO A 163 -19.04 -5.53 20.03
N TYR A 164 -18.19 -4.52 19.93
CA TYR A 164 -18.51 -3.13 20.28
C TYR A 164 -18.84 -2.27 19.05
N SER A 165 -18.92 -2.89 17.86
CA SER A 165 -19.28 -2.16 16.65
C SER A 165 -20.71 -1.60 16.74
N VAL A 166 -20.87 -0.35 16.28
CA VAL A 166 -22.17 0.28 16.14
C VAL A 166 -22.78 -0.22 14.83
N THR A 167 -23.84 -1.04 14.92
CA THR A 167 -24.66 -1.40 13.76
C THR A 167 -25.58 -0.21 13.49
N VAL A 168 -25.45 0.44 12.35
CA VAL A 168 -26.49 1.36 11.88
C VAL A 168 -27.65 0.45 11.43
N GLU A 169 -28.71 0.39 12.21
CA GLU A 169 -29.98 -0.21 11.74
C GLU A 169 -30.52 0.75 10.66
N GLU A 170 -30.59 0.26 9.41
CA GLU A 170 -31.29 0.93 8.32
C GLU A 170 -32.79 0.80 8.49
#